data_76d4b63afd41216cd61441be8cb917c0
#
_entry.id   76d4b63afd41216cd61441be8cb917c0
#
_cell.length_a   1.000
_cell.length_b   1.000
_cell.length_c   1.000
_cell.angle_alpha   90.00
_cell.angle_beta   90.00
_cell.angle_gamma   90.00
#
_symmetry.space_group_name_H-M   'P 1'
#
loop_
_entity.id
_entity.type
_entity.pdbx_description
1 polymer ?
#
loop_
_entity_poly.entity_id
_entity_poly.type
_entity_poly.pdbx_seq_one_letter_code
_entity_poly.pdbx_strand_id
1 'polypeptide(L)'
;MFCLNDTMRYYLCPGRTDMRKGISSLCGVVHERMRSDVKNGDVFIFIGQSRRLMKLLHAEDGGMVMYVKRLETGRFKLPDYDESTQSYQMEWRDLVMMVEGIQESPEQRLRRLRAPRKEYAV
;
A
#
# COMPACT_ATOMS: atom_id res chain seq x y z
N MET A 1 10.52 -3.94 -2.08
CA MET A 1 10.29 -2.54 -1.63
C MET A 1 11.60 -1.85 -1.20
N PHE A 2 12.58 -1.87 -2.07
CA PHE A 2 13.91 -1.40 -1.70
C PHE A 2 14.01 0.11 -1.44
N CYS A 3 13.21 0.91 -2.14
CA CYS A 3 13.27 2.36 -2.03
C CYS A 3 12.15 2.98 -1.21
N LEU A 4 11.23 2.18 -0.68
CA LEU A 4 10.10 2.68 0.09
C LEU A 4 10.49 2.95 1.54
N ASN A 5 10.05 4.08 2.06
CA ASN A 5 10.37 4.52 3.42
C ASN A 5 9.27 5.43 3.99
N ASP A 6 9.46 5.89 5.21
CA ASP A 6 8.49 6.69 5.95
C ASP A 6 8.40 8.17 5.51
N THR A 7 9.28 8.61 4.61
CA THR A 7 9.24 9.99 4.09
C THR A 7 8.37 10.13 2.85
N MET A 8 7.94 9.02 2.26
CA MET A 8 7.08 9.00 1.08
C MET A 8 5.62 9.11 1.45
N ARG A 9 4.82 9.59 0.49
CA ARG A 9 3.36 9.63 0.61
C ARG A 9 2.76 8.40 -0.03
N TYR A 10 1.80 7.79 0.67
CA TYR A 10 1.14 6.55 0.26
C TYR A 10 -0.36 6.80 0.09
N TYR A 11 -0.90 6.39 -1.05
CA TYR A 11 -2.32 6.55 -1.37
C TYR A 11 -2.91 5.23 -1.83
N LEU A 12 -4.00 4.83 -1.20
CA LEU A 12 -4.77 3.68 -1.63
C LEU A 12 -5.86 4.13 -2.60
N CYS A 13 -5.93 3.51 -3.76
CA CYS A 13 -6.99 3.78 -4.72
C CYS A 13 -8.34 3.34 -4.16
N PRO A 14 -9.37 4.22 -4.14
CA PRO A 14 -10.70 3.86 -3.65
C PRO A 14 -11.33 2.78 -4.51
N GLY A 15 -12.10 1.91 -3.85
CA GLY A 15 -12.82 0.86 -4.52
C GLY A 15 -11.94 -0.29 -4.98
N ARG A 16 -12.51 -1.13 -5.85
CA ARG A 16 -11.81 -2.30 -6.37
C ARG A 16 -11.05 -1.96 -7.62
N THR A 17 -9.89 -2.55 -7.75
CA THR A 17 -9.09 -2.44 -8.97
C THR A 17 -9.02 -3.81 -9.63
N ASP A 18 -9.15 -3.85 -10.94
CA ASP A 18 -8.93 -5.05 -11.72
C ASP A 18 -7.45 -5.44 -11.64
N MET A 19 -7.17 -6.54 -10.98
CA MET A 19 -5.79 -6.99 -10.72
C MET A 19 -5.08 -7.55 -11.96
N ARG A 20 -5.75 -7.59 -13.11
CA ARG A 20 -5.10 -7.93 -14.39
C ARG A 20 -4.34 -6.74 -14.98
N LYS A 21 -4.60 -5.52 -14.49
CA LYS A 21 -3.94 -4.31 -14.99
C LYS A 21 -2.45 -4.33 -14.69
N GLY A 22 -1.65 -4.01 -15.70
CA GLY A 22 -0.21 -3.84 -15.57
C GLY A 22 0.17 -2.39 -15.26
N ILE A 23 1.47 -2.10 -15.35
CA ILE A 23 2.03 -0.79 -14.99
C ILE A 23 1.35 0.35 -15.74
N SER A 24 1.28 0.28 -17.09
CA SER A 24 0.71 1.36 -17.89
C SER A 24 -0.76 1.61 -17.59
N SER A 25 -1.54 0.55 -17.43
CA SER A 25 -2.96 0.67 -17.12
C SER A 25 -3.19 1.27 -15.73
N LEU A 26 -2.37 0.90 -14.75
CA LEU A 26 -2.44 1.46 -13.41
C LEU A 26 -2.00 2.92 -13.36
N CYS A 27 -1.04 3.33 -14.18
CA CYS A 27 -0.72 4.75 -14.34
C CYS A 27 -1.94 5.54 -14.83
N GLY A 28 -2.72 4.97 -15.75
CA GLY A 28 -3.97 5.57 -16.20
C GLY A 28 -5.00 5.70 -15.06
N VAL A 29 -5.12 4.70 -14.22
CA VAL A 29 -6.01 4.74 -13.05
C VAL A 29 -5.60 5.86 -12.08
N VAL A 30 -4.30 6.01 -11.82
CA VAL A 30 -3.78 7.08 -10.97
C VAL A 30 -4.19 8.45 -11.54
N HIS A 31 -4.00 8.64 -12.83
CA HIS A 31 -4.31 9.91 -13.48
C HIS A 31 -5.83 10.20 -13.49
N GLU A 32 -6.64 9.24 -13.88
CA GLU A 32 -8.08 9.43 -14.07
C GLU A 32 -8.90 9.37 -12.78
N ARG A 33 -8.65 8.36 -11.95
CA ARG A 33 -9.45 8.11 -10.75
C ARG A 33 -8.91 8.81 -9.52
N MET A 34 -7.60 8.88 -9.37
CA MET A 34 -6.96 9.49 -8.21
C MET A 34 -6.54 10.94 -8.47
N ARG A 35 -6.66 11.40 -9.71
CA ARG A 35 -6.28 12.76 -10.14
C ARG A 35 -4.88 13.14 -9.68
N SER A 36 -3.96 12.20 -9.82
CA SER A 36 -2.58 12.37 -9.41
C SER A 36 -1.64 12.01 -10.55
N ASP A 37 -0.36 12.24 -10.36
CA ASP A 37 0.68 11.93 -11.33
C ASP A 37 1.68 10.95 -10.70
N VAL A 38 1.89 9.80 -11.35
CA VAL A 38 2.85 8.80 -10.87
C VAL A 38 4.28 9.35 -10.77
N LYS A 39 4.60 10.40 -11.50
CA LYS A 39 5.94 11.01 -11.51
C LYS A 39 6.25 11.84 -10.28
N ASN A 40 5.28 12.10 -9.40
CA ASN A 40 5.51 12.87 -8.16
C ASN A 40 6.41 12.15 -7.16
N GLY A 41 6.66 10.85 -7.35
CA GLY A 41 7.38 10.04 -6.37
C GLY A 41 6.49 9.46 -5.27
N ASP A 42 5.18 9.66 -5.35
CA ASP A 42 4.22 9.06 -4.43
C ASP A 42 4.04 7.56 -4.73
N VAL A 43 3.57 6.83 -3.74
CA VAL A 43 3.32 5.40 -3.84
C VAL A 43 1.82 5.17 -3.92
N PHE A 44 1.39 4.44 -4.95
CA PHE A 44 -0.02 4.16 -5.19
C PHE A 44 -0.31 2.69 -4.97
N ILE A 45 -1.36 2.41 -4.22
CA ILE A 45 -1.71 1.07 -3.79
C ILE A 45 -3.08 0.69 -4.35
N PHE A 46 -3.19 -0.51 -4.88
CA PHE A 46 -4.41 -1.04 -5.49
C PHE A 46 -4.73 -2.38 -4.87
N ILE A 47 -5.99 -2.54 -4.47
CA ILE A 47 -6.48 -3.77 -3.84
C ILE A 47 -7.57 -4.37 -4.72
N GLY A 48 -7.47 -5.66 -4.96
CA GLY A 48 -8.47 -6.40 -5.72
C GLY A 48 -9.74 -6.67 -4.92
N GLN A 49 -10.76 -7.19 -5.61
CA GLN A 49 -12.07 -7.48 -5.01
C GLN A 49 -11.99 -8.44 -3.83
N SER A 50 -11.15 -9.46 -3.92
CA SER A 50 -11.01 -10.46 -2.87
C SER A 50 -10.27 -9.94 -1.63
N ARG A 51 -9.60 -8.80 -1.75
CA ARG A 51 -8.69 -8.24 -0.74
C ARG A 51 -7.52 -9.16 -0.40
N ARG A 52 -7.18 -10.06 -1.30
CA ARG A 52 -6.04 -10.98 -1.15
C ARG A 52 -4.87 -10.63 -2.05
N LEU A 53 -5.11 -9.79 -3.06
CA LEU A 53 -4.08 -9.36 -4.00
C LEU A 53 -3.95 -7.84 -3.95
N MET A 54 -2.72 -7.38 -3.78
CA MET A 54 -2.36 -5.98 -3.75
C MET A 54 -1.31 -5.71 -4.81
N LYS A 55 -1.45 -4.58 -5.50
CA LYS A 55 -0.40 -4.03 -6.36
C LYS A 55 -0.01 -2.67 -5.85
N LEU A 56 1.27 -2.37 -5.89
CA LEU A 56 1.84 -1.13 -5.46
C LEU A 56 2.67 -0.55 -6.60
N LEU A 57 2.42 0.70 -6.96
CA LEU A 57 3.04 1.36 -8.08
C LEU A 57 3.86 2.56 -7.61
N HIS A 58 5.09 2.66 -8.07
CA HIS A 58 6.01 3.70 -7.66
C HIS A 58 7.01 4.04 -8.77
N ALA A 59 7.27 5.33 -8.99
CA ALA A 59 8.29 5.79 -9.92
C ALA A 59 9.65 5.80 -9.22
N GLU A 60 10.64 5.17 -9.83
CA GLU A 60 12.02 5.10 -9.34
C GLU A 60 12.99 5.33 -10.49
N ASP A 61 13.94 6.21 -10.32
CA ASP A 61 15.13 6.39 -11.16
C ASP A 61 14.93 6.13 -12.66
N GLY A 62 13.99 6.86 -13.27
CA GLY A 62 13.73 6.78 -14.69
C GLY A 62 12.84 5.62 -15.14
N GLY A 63 12.23 4.92 -14.21
CA GLY A 63 11.31 3.82 -14.51
C GLY A 63 10.19 3.71 -13.50
N MET A 64 9.29 2.77 -13.77
CA MET A 64 8.18 2.43 -12.89
C MET A 64 8.41 1.06 -12.27
N VAL A 65 8.15 0.93 -11.00
CA VAL A 65 8.19 -0.35 -10.29
C VAL A 65 6.79 -0.73 -9.84
N MET A 66 6.42 -1.97 -10.08
CA MET A 66 5.18 -2.54 -9.57
C MET A 66 5.50 -3.70 -8.64
N TYR A 67 5.08 -3.58 -7.40
CA TYR A 67 5.17 -4.63 -6.39
C TYR A 67 3.84 -5.34 -6.29
N VAL A 68 3.87 -6.67 -6.24
CA VAL A 68 2.65 -7.48 -6.16
C VAL A 68 2.76 -8.39 -4.96
N LYS A 69 1.73 -8.39 -4.13
CA LYS A 69 1.65 -9.32 -3.01
C LYS A 69 0.29 -10.01 -2.99
N ARG A 70 0.33 -11.34 -2.90
CA ARG A 70 -0.84 -12.20 -2.70
C ARG A 70 -0.79 -12.78 -1.31
N LEU A 71 -1.86 -12.60 -0.54
CA LEU A 71 -1.99 -13.25 0.76
C LEU A 71 -2.41 -14.71 0.59
N GLU A 72 -1.74 -15.61 1.29
CA GLU A 72 -2.11 -17.02 1.32
C GLU A 72 -3.37 -17.24 2.16
N THR A 73 -3.49 -16.48 3.25
CA THR A 73 -4.64 -16.51 4.16
C THR A 73 -5.01 -15.10 4.56
N GLY A 74 -6.27 -14.91 4.94
CA GLY A 74 -6.74 -13.60 5.38
C GLY A 74 -6.96 -12.62 4.24
N ARG A 75 -7.18 -11.38 4.60
CA ARG A 75 -7.45 -10.28 3.67
C ARG A 75 -6.72 -9.02 4.14
N PHE A 76 -6.37 -8.16 3.19
CA PHE A 76 -5.86 -6.83 3.52
C PHE A 76 -6.94 -6.02 4.23
N LYS A 77 -6.57 -5.36 5.32
CA LYS A 77 -7.45 -4.44 6.02
C LYS A 77 -7.25 -3.05 5.43
N LEU A 78 -8.36 -2.44 4.98
CA LEU A 78 -8.30 -1.10 4.40
C LEU A 78 -8.32 -0.03 5.48
N PRO A 79 -7.56 1.07 5.29
CA PRO A 79 -7.65 2.24 6.17
C PRO A 79 -8.96 3.03 5.94
N ASP A 80 -9.17 4.06 6.75
CA ASP A 80 -10.30 4.95 6.61
C ASP A 80 -10.19 5.80 5.34
N TYR A 81 -11.32 6.01 4.68
CA TYR A 81 -11.40 6.78 3.45
C TYR A 81 -11.43 8.28 3.73
N ASP A 82 -10.59 9.03 3.01
CA ASP A 82 -10.60 10.49 3.02
C ASP A 82 -11.39 11.01 1.83
N GLU A 83 -12.59 11.52 2.08
CA GLU A 83 -13.47 12.03 1.02
C GLU A 83 -12.91 13.29 0.34
N SER A 84 -12.13 14.10 1.07
CA SER A 84 -11.58 15.34 0.53
C SER A 84 -10.57 15.12 -0.58
N THR A 85 -9.78 14.04 -0.48
CA THR A 85 -8.76 13.68 -1.47
C THR A 85 -9.23 12.60 -2.43
N GLN A 86 -10.40 12.03 -2.19
CA GLN A 86 -10.93 10.86 -2.93
C GLN A 86 -9.94 9.70 -2.95
N SER A 87 -9.15 9.58 -1.90
CA SER A 87 -8.17 8.52 -1.73
C SER A 87 -8.03 8.15 -0.25
N TYR A 88 -7.43 7.01 0.00
CA TYR A 88 -7.03 6.62 1.34
C TYR A 88 -5.58 7.00 1.52
N GLN A 89 -5.34 8.12 2.18
CA GLN A 89 -3.97 8.47 2.58
C GLN A 89 -3.57 7.61 3.76
N MET A 90 -2.38 7.03 3.70
CA MET A 90 -1.88 6.14 4.74
C MET A 90 -0.47 6.53 5.15
N GLU A 91 -0.13 6.18 6.38
CA GLU A 91 1.22 6.29 6.88
C GLU A 91 2.04 5.05 6.51
N TRP A 92 3.35 5.20 6.51
CA TRP A 92 4.29 4.08 6.28
C TRP A 92 3.97 2.86 7.13
N ARG A 93 3.65 3.08 8.40
CA ARG A 93 3.30 2.03 9.34
C ARG A 93 2.08 1.22 8.91
N ASP A 94 1.04 1.91 8.45
CA ASP A 94 -0.19 1.28 7.98
C ASP A 94 0.09 0.43 6.76
N LEU A 95 0.94 0.91 5.85
CA LEU A 95 1.35 0.16 4.68
C LEU A 95 2.11 -1.11 5.07
N VAL A 96 3.08 -1.00 5.97
CA VAL A 96 3.88 -2.16 6.41
C VAL A 96 2.98 -3.23 7.01
N MET A 97 2.04 -2.85 7.85
CA MET A 97 1.10 -3.80 8.44
C MET A 97 0.18 -4.42 7.41
N MET A 98 -0.30 -3.62 6.46
CA MET A 98 -1.14 -4.12 5.37
C MET A 98 -0.37 -5.11 4.49
N VAL A 99 0.86 -4.76 4.10
CA VAL A 99 1.69 -5.59 3.22
C VAL A 99 2.03 -6.92 3.89
N GLU A 100 2.27 -6.91 5.18
CA GLU A 100 2.57 -8.14 5.93
C GLU A 100 1.33 -8.95 6.29
N GLY A 101 0.14 -8.41 6.01
CA GLY A 101 -1.12 -9.09 6.33
C GLY A 101 -1.40 -9.16 7.84
N ILE A 102 -0.79 -8.27 8.62
CA ILE A 102 -0.95 -8.26 10.06
C ILE A 102 -2.26 -7.56 10.43
N GLN A 103 -3.10 -8.25 11.17
CA GLN A 103 -4.28 -7.67 11.79
C GLN A 103 -4.04 -7.62 13.30
N GLU A 104 -3.65 -6.46 13.80
CA GLU A 104 -3.45 -6.25 15.21
C GLU A 104 -4.71 -5.73 15.89
N SER A 105 -5.09 -6.36 17.02
CA SER A 105 -5.98 -5.74 17.98
C SER A 105 -5.28 -4.57 18.68
N PRO A 106 -6.02 -3.62 19.28
CA PRO A 106 -5.39 -2.55 20.06
C PRO A 106 -4.44 -3.07 21.14
N GLU A 107 -4.77 -4.19 21.77
CA GLU A 107 -3.92 -4.80 22.79
C GLU A 107 -2.62 -5.36 22.22
N GLN A 108 -2.71 -6.05 21.09
CA GLN A 108 -1.55 -6.57 20.38
C GLN A 108 -0.64 -5.45 19.92
N ARG A 109 -1.22 -4.35 19.44
CA ARG A 109 -0.48 -3.16 19.04
C ARG A 109 0.30 -2.57 20.22
N LEU A 110 -0.33 -2.45 21.38
CA LEU A 110 0.34 -1.96 22.58
C LEU A 110 1.48 -2.88 23.01
N ARG A 111 1.28 -4.18 22.97
CA ARG A 111 2.34 -5.14 23.28
C ARG A 111 3.53 -4.99 22.34
N ARG A 112 3.25 -4.87 21.04
CA ARG A 112 4.30 -4.72 20.03
C ARG A 112 5.12 -3.45 20.26
N LEU A 113 4.46 -2.35 20.63
CA LEU A 113 5.13 -1.07 20.87
C LEU A 113 5.97 -1.08 22.16
N ARG A 114 5.64 -1.94 23.11
CA ARG A 114 6.37 -2.08 24.39
C ARG A 114 7.45 -3.14 24.35
N ALA A 115 7.35 -4.09 23.40
CA ALA A 115 8.31 -5.18 23.30
C ALA A 115 9.67 -4.68 22.83
N PRO A 116 10.78 -5.23 23.34
CA PRO A 116 12.08 -4.95 22.77
C PRO A 116 12.11 -5.37 21.31
N ARG A 117 12.79 -4.58 20.48
CA ARG A 117 12.98 -4.91 19.08
C ARG A 117 13.75 -6.21 18.97
N LYS A 118 13.19 -7.18 18.25
CA LYS A 118 13.92 -8.42 17.96
C LYS A 118 15.06 -8.14 17.00
N GLU A 119 16.25 -8.49 17.40
CA GLU A 119 17.38 -8.52 16.47
C GLU A 119 17.37 -9.89 15.79
N TYR A 120 17.37 -9.87 14.47
CA TYR A 120 17.54 -11.10 13.70
C TYR A 120 19.03 -11.31 13.49
N ALA A 121 19.52 -12.44 13.94
CA ALA A 121 20.87 -12.88 13.61
C ALA A 121 20.93 -13.14 12.10
N VAL A 122 21.86 -12.50 11.45
CA VAL A 122 22.08 -12.67 10.02
C VAL A 122 23.02 -13.83 9.77
#